data_d17a21e07fb905871447ca2d8e771960
#
_entry.id   d17a21e07fb905871447ca2d8e771960
#
_cell.length_a   1.000
_cell.length_b   1.000
_cell.length_c   1.000
_cell.angle_alpha   90.00
_cell.angle_beta   90.00
_cell.angle_gamma   90.00
#
_symmetry.space_group_name_H-M   'P 1'
#
loop_
_entity.id
_entity.type
_entity.pdbx_description
1 polymer ?
#
loop_
_entity_poly.entity_id
_entity_poly.type
_entity_poly.pdbx_seq_one_letter_code
_entity_poly.pdbx_strand_id
1 'polypeptide(L)'
;PILGANDGASGVGALLEIARLVNQQQPELGIDIIFLDAEDYGTPQFYEGKHKEEAWCLGSQYWSRNPHVQGYNARFGILLDMVGGENSVFLKEGYSEEFAPDINKKVWKAAKKAGYGKTFIDERGDTITDDHLFINRLARIKTIDIIPNDPETGFPPTWHTIHDNMDHIDKNTLKAVGQTVLEVIYNEK
;
A
#
# COMPACT_ATOMS: atom_id res chain seq x y z
N PRO A 1 -6.22 -4.68 23.17
CA PRO A 1 -6.36 -4.02 21.86
C PRO A 1 -5.17 -4.35 20.96
N ILE A 2 -5.40 -4.52 19.69
CA ILE A 2 -4.36 -4.54 18.65
C ILE A 2 -3.99 -3.08 18.40
N LEU A 3 -2.68 -2.77 18.39
CA LEU A 3 -2.22 -1.38 18.22
C LEU A 3 -2.11 -0.96 16.75
N GLY A 4 -1.97 -1.93 15.84
CA GLY A 4 -1.88 -1.66 14.41
C GLY A 4 -0.63 -0.87 14.01
N ALA A 5 0.52 -1.15 14.62
CA ALA A 5 1.74 -0.38 14.36
C ALA A 5 2.28 -0.58 12.95
N ASN A 6 2.14 -1.80 12.42
CA ASN A 6 2.47 -2.12 11.03
C ASN A 6 1.22 -1.98 10.15
N ASP A 7 0.12 -2.53 10.59
CA ASP A 7 -1.17 -2.63 9.91
C ASP A 7 -2.18 -1.64 10.55
N GLY A 8 -2.40 -0.42 10.05
CA GLY A 8 -1.86 0.28 8.87
C GLY A 8 -1.11 1.56 9.27
N ALA A 9 -0.65 1.71 10.59
CA ALA A 9 0.02 2.95 11.00
C ALA A 9 1.37 3.14 10.30
N SER A 10 2.04 2.08 9.86
CA SER A 10 3.30 2.16 9.13
C SER A 10 3.15 2.91 7.80
N GLY A 11 2.08 2.62 7.05
CA GLY A 11 1.74 3.33 5.82
C GLY A 11 1.48 4.81 6.07
N VAL A 12 0.68 5.12 7.10
CA VAL A 12 0.41 6.51 7.53
C VAL A 12 1.71 7.23 7.89
N GLY A 13 2.57 6.61 8.68
CA GLY A 13 3.86 7.19 9.08
C GLY A 13 4.78 7.48 7.90
N ALA A 14 4.87 6.55 6.94
CA ALA A 14 5.64 6.72 5.71
C ALA A 14 5.09 7.89 4.87
N LEU A 15 3.77 7.99 4.70
CA LEU A 15 3.12 9.07 3.94
C LEU A 15 3.31 10.44 4.60
N LEU A 16 3.26 10.54 5.93
CA LEU A 16 3.53 11.78 6.65
C LEU A 16 4.98 12.26 6.46
N GLU A 17 5.94 11.34 6.47
CA GLU A 17 7.34 11.68 6.19
C GLU A 17 7.55 12.09 4.72
N ILE A 18 6.92 11.40 3.78
CA ILE A 18 6.90 11.80 2.37
C ILE A 18 6.32 13.21 2.21
N ALA A 19 5.17 13.50 2.85
CA ALA A 19 4.55 14.83 2.84
C ALA A 19 5.52 15.91 3.34
N ARG A 20 6.23 15.63 4.44
CA ARG A 20 7.23 16.55 5.00
C ARG A 20 8.35 16.84 4.01
N LEU A 21 8.84 15.81 3.32
CA LEU A 21 9.96 15.92 2.38
C LEU A 21 9.55 16.62 1.08
N VAL A 22 8.40 16.28 0.50
CA VAL A 22 7.92 16.94 -0.72
C VAL A 22 7.55 18.41 -0.48
N ASN A 23 7.17 18.78 0.77
CA ASN A 23 6.98 20.18 1.13
C ASN A 23 8.30 20.96 1.20
N GLN A 24 9.41 20.30 1.55
CA GLN A 24 10.74 20.91 1.56
C GLN A 24 11.35 21.03 0.16
N GLN A 25 11.10 20.03 -0.68
CA GLN A 25 11.57 20.00 -2.06
C GLN A 25 10.41 19.60 -2.96
N GLN A 26 9.73 20.59 -3.54
CA GLN A 26 8.55 20.36 -4.36
C GLN A 26 8.89 19.57 -5.62
N PRO A 27 8.19 18.46 -5.93
CA PRO A 27 8.30 17.77 -7.19
C PRO A 27 7.61 18.56 -8.32
N GLU A 28 7.85 18.16 -9.57
CA GLU A 28 7.22 18.80 -10.75
C GLU A 28 5.73 18.42 -10.92
N LEU A 29 5.22 17.47 -10.14
CA LEU A 29 3.84 16.98 -10.22
C LEU A 29 3.09 17.19 -8.90
N GLY A 30 1.77 17.24 -8.97
CA GLY A 30 0.91 17.23 -7.78
C GLY A 30 0.91 15.89 -7.09
N ILE A 31 0.90 15.91 -5.76
CA ILE A 31 0.80 14.73 -4.91
C ILE A 31 -0.43 14.88 -4.03
N ASP A 32 -1.32 13.91 -4.11
CA ASP A 32 -2.44 13.76 -3.18
C ASP A 32 -2.12 12.61 -2.23
N ILE A 33 -2.26 12.85 -0.94
CA ILE A 33 -2.14 11.83 0.10
C ILE A 33 -3.54 11.61 0.65
N ILE A 34 -3.99 10.35 0.60
CA ILE A 34 -5.33 9.97 1.02
C ILE A 34 -5.19 8.92 2.12
N PHE A 35 -5.84 9.17 3.25
CA PHE A 35 -6.00 8.19 4.31
C PHE A 35 -7.40 7.60 4.20
N LEU A 36 -7.46 6.29 4.06
CA LEU A 36 -8.69 5.54 3.92
C LEU A 36 -9.03 4.86 5.24
N ASP A 37 -10.29 4.77 5.57
CA ASP A 37 -10.79 4.12 6.78
C ASP A 37 -11.58 2.85 6.47
N ALA A 38 -11.91 2.09 7.50
CA ALA A 38 -12.75 0.91 7.43
C ALA A 38 -12.26 -0.12 6.35
N GLU A 39 -10.95 -0.27 6.18
CA GLU A 39 -10.36 -1.29 5.32
C GLU A 39 -10.71 -2.67 5.88
N ASP A 40 -10.36 -2.95 7.13
CA ASP A 40 -10.56 -4.19 7.88
C ASP A 40 -11.97 -4.39 8.45
N TYR A 41 -12.99 -3.68 7.99
CA TYR A 41 -14.34 -3.84 8.53
C TYR A 41 -14.84 -5.27 8.35
N GLY A 42 -14.75 -5.79 7.14
CA GLY A 42 -14.91 -7.18 6.77
C GLY A 42 -16.18 -7.88 7.24
N THR A 43 -16.17 -9.19 7.09
CA THR A 43 -17.19 -10.06 7.65
C THR A 43 -16.57 -10.83 8.83
N PRO A 44 -17.16 -10.79 10.03
CA PRO A 44 -16.61 -11.48 11.20
C PRO A 44 -16.36 -12.97 10.93
N GLN A 45 -15.27 -13.53 11.46
CA GLN A 45 -14.88 -14.93 11.24
C GLN A 45 -15.95 -15.95 11.70
N PHE A 46 -16.77 -15.59 12.69
CA PHE A 46 -17.87 -16.42 13.18
C PHE A 46 -19.17 -16.29 12.35
N TYR A 47 -19.15 -15.52 11.27
CA TYR A 47 -20.32 -15.38 10.41
C TYR A 47 -20.46 -16.59 9.49
N GLU A 48 -21.58 -17.31 9.61
CA GLU A 48 -21.86 -18.53 8.84
C GLU A 48 -22.40 -18.28 7.43
N GLY A 49 -22.63 -17.02 7.05
CA GLY A 49 -23.09 -16.62 5.73
C GLY A 49 -21.97 -16.54 4.68
N LYS A 50 -22.32 -16.09 3.48
CA LYS A 50 -21.31 -15.83 2.45
C LYS A 50 -20.50 -14.59 2.80
N HIS A 51 -19.19 -14.76 2.92
CA HIS A 51 -18.27 -13.64 2.99
C HIS A 51 -18.34 -12.85 1.68
N LYS A 52 -18.45 -11.54 1.77
CA LYS A 52 -18.54 -10.64 0.63
C LYS A 52 -17.25 -9.82 0.53
N GLU A 53 -16.63 -9.84 -0.63
CA GLU A 53 -15.48 -8.99 -0.91
C GLU A 53 -15.80 -7.50 -0.64
N GLU A 54 -17.00 -7.06 -0.97
CA GLU A 54 -17.46 -5.68 -0.79
C GLU A 54 -17.69 -5.27 0.68
N ALA A 55 -17.51 -6.18 1.64
CA ALA A 55 -17.53 -5.84 3.07
C ALA A 55 -16.21 -5.26 3.57
N TRP A 56 -15.15 -5.36 2.76
CA TRP A 56 -13.81 -4.85 3.06
C TRP A 56 -13.58 -3.51 2.36
N CYS A 57 -12.58 -2.76 2.78
CA CYS A 57 -12.10 -1.56 2.11
C CYS A 57 -13.22 -0.52 1.87
N LEU A 58 -14.09 -0.31 2.85
CA LEU A 58 -15.29 0.53 2.69
C LEU A 58 -14.94 1.98 2.39
N GLY A 59 -13.85 2.50 2.97
CA GLY A 59 -13.35 3.85 2.73
C GLY A 59 -12.96 4.07 1.27
N SER A 60 -12.17 3.18 0.68
CA SER A 60 -11.79 3.29 -0.72
C SER A 60 -12.94 3.09 -1.69
N GLN A 61 -13.88 2.19 -1.35
CA GLN A 61 -15.11 2.03 -2.11
C GLN A 61 -15.95 3.32 -2.12
N TYR A 62 -16.09 3.97 -0.96
CA TYR A 62 -16.81 5.23 -0.85
C TYR A 62 -16.10 6.35 -1.63
N TRP A 63 -14.79 6.53 -1.38
CA TRP A 63 -13.98 7.55 -2.04
C TRP A 63 -13.98 7.38 -3.57
N SER A 64 -13.84 6.15 -4.06
CA SER A 64 -13.84 5.85 -5.49
C SER A 64 -15.14 6.25 -6.20
N ARG A 65 -16.27 6.22 -5.48
CA ARG A 65 -17.58 6.67 -6.01
C ARG A 65 -17.84 8.14 -5.76
N ASN A 66 -17.22 8.72 -4.72
CA ASN A 66 -17.44 10.08 -4.25
C ASN A 66 -16.10 10.80 -4.00
N PRO A 67 -15.30 11.02 -5.04
CA PRO A 67 -13.99 11.66 -4.87
C PRO A 67 -14.14 13.08 -4.33
N HIS A 68 -13.16 13.53 -3.57
CA HIS A 68 -13.12 14.84 -2.91
C HIS A 68 -13.15 16.03 -3.90
N VAL A 69 -12.85 15.77 -5.18
CA VAL A 69 -12.97 16.74 -6.27
C VAL A 69 -13.77 16.12 -7.41
N GLN A 70 -14.75 16.83 -7.93
CA GLN A 70 -15.53 16.37 -9.06
C GLN A 70 -14.66 16.17 -10.30
N GLY A 71 -14.75 14.98 -10.91
CA GLY A 71 -13.91 14.62 -12.07
C GLY A 71 -12.46 14.36 -11.70
N TYR A 72 -12.18 14.03 -10.43
CA TYR A 72 -10.85 13.66 -9.97
C TYR A 72 -10.23 12.57 -10.85
N ASN A 73 -8.99 12.79 -11.24
CA ASN A 73 -8.21 11.83 -12.00
C ASN A 73 -6.75 11.96 -11.62
N ALA A 74 -6.12 10.84 -11.27
CA ALA A 74 -4.68 10.74 -11.01
C ALA A 74 -4.01 9.91 -12.11
N ARG A 75 -2.73 10.14 -12.33
CA ARG A 75 -1.95 9.32 -13.27
C ARG A 75 -1.88 7.86 -12.81
N PHE A 76 -1.65 7.67 -11.50
CA PHE A 76 -1.66 6.38 -10.81
C PHE A 76 -1.69 6.59 -9.30
N GLY A 77 -1.95 5.52 -8.56
CA GLY A 77 -1.86 5.44 -7.10
C GLY A 77 -0.83 4.41 -6.65
N ILE A 78 -0.32 4.60 -5.44
CA ILE A 78 0.51 3.64 -4.71
C ILE A 78 -0.09 3.51 -3.33
N LEU A 79 -0.63 2.35 -3.00
CA LEU A 79 -1.07 2.00 -1.66
C LEU A 79 0.13 1.55 -0.84
N LEU A 80 0.15 1.89 0.43
CA LEU A 80 1.17 1.47 1.39
C LEU A 80 0.48 0.77 2.55
N ASP A 81 0.52 -0.53 2.57
CA ASP A 81 0.00 -1.33 3.67
C ASP A 81 1.08 -2.22 4.29
N MET A 82 1.10 -2.29 5.62
CA MET A 82 2.07 -3.07 6.41
C MET A 82 3.54 -2.87 6.01
N VAL A 83 3.94 -1.62 5.69
CA VAL A 83 5.25 -1.30 5.10
C VAL A 83 6.36 -1.06 6.13
N GLY A 84 6.13 -1.38 7.39
CA GLY A 84 7.07 -1.12 8.49
C GLY A 84 7.57 -2.37 9.23
N GLY A 85 7.08 -3.56 8.91
CA GLY A 85 7.41 -4.77 9.64
C GLY A 85 8.87 -5.23 9.47
N GLU A 86 9.39 -5.90 10.49
CA GLU A 86 10.71 -6.53 10.43
C GLU A 86 10.78 -7.60 9.34
N ASN A 87 11.90 -7.67 8.65
CA ASN A 87 12.16 -8.66 7.60
C ASN A 87 11.14 -8.67 6.44
N SER A 88 10.36 -7.63 6.28
CA SER A 88 9.39 -7.54 5.21
C SER A 88 10.04 -7.60 3.84
N VAL A 89 9.46 -8.38 2.95
CA VAL A 89 9.78 -8.49 1.54
C VAL A 89 8.53 -8.16 0.74
N PHE A 90 8.68 -7.41 -0.33
CA PHE A 90 7.57 -7.00 -1.18
C PHE A 90 7.69 -7.68 -2.53
N LEU A 91 6.67 -8.46 -2.88
CA LEU A 91 6.46 -9.02 -4.20
C LEU A 91 5.48 -8.14 -4.98
N LYS A 92 5.45 -8.26 -6.29
CA LYS A 92 4.42 -7.57 -7.08
C LYS A 92 3.08 -8.24 -6.86
N GLU A 93 2.22 -7.60 -6.08
CA GLU A 93 0.91 -8.09 -5.73
C GLU A 93 0.08 -8.39 -6.99
N GLY A 94 -0.76 -9.41 -6.95
CA GLY A 94 -1.38 -10.01 -8.13
C GLY A 94 -2.39 -9.10 -8.85
N TYR A 95 -3.27 -8.38 -8.15
CA TYR A 95 -4.17 -7.40 -8.77
C TYR A 95 -3.43 -6.16 -9.26
N SER A 96 -2.37 -5.75 -8.57
CA SER A 96 -1.46 -4.70 -9.04
C SER A 96 -0.83 -5.05 -10.38
N GLU A 97 -0.42 -6.32 -10.57
CA GLU A 97 0.08 -6.81 -11.86
C GLU A 97 -1.03 -6.89 -12.93
N GLU A 98 -2.27 -7.15 -12.53
CA GLU A 98 -3.41 -7.21 -13.47
C GLU A 98 -3.81 -5.82 -13.95
N PHE A 99 -3.99 -4.86 -13.04
CA PHE A 99 -4.53 -3.53 -13.35
C PHE A 99 -3.47 -2.48 -13.70
N ALA A 100 -2.27 -2.58 -13.13
CA ALA A 100 -1.22 -1.56 -13.22
C ALA A 100 0.20 -2.13 -13.37
N PRO A 101 0.46 -3.07 -14.29
CA PRO A 101 1.77 -3.72 -14.43
C PRO A 101 2.89 -2.74 -14.78
N ASP A 102 2.57 -1.67 -15.50
CA ASP A 102 3.50 -0.60 -15.84
C ASP A 102 3.94 0.20 -14.60
N ILE A 103 3.05 0.41 -13.64
CA ILE A 103 3.34 1.10 -12.38
C ILE A 103 4.16 0.19 -11.46
N ASN A 104 3.77 -1.10 -11.32
CA ASN A 104 4.59 -2.08 -10.60
C ASN A 104 6.04 -2.10 -11.14
N LYS A 105 6.21 -2.24 -12.44
CA LYS A 105 7.53 -2.22 -13.08
C LYS A 105 8.30 -0.93 -12.77
N LYS A 106 7.61 0.23 -12.77
CA LYS A 106 8.21 1.53 -12.44
C LYS A 106 8.71 1.55 -11.01
N VAL A 107 7.89 1.15 -10.04
CA VAL A 107 8.21 1.17 -8.61
C VAL A 107 9.33 0.18 -8.27
N TRP A 108 9.26 -1.07 -8.75
CA TRP A 108 10.33 -2.06 -8.52
C TRP A 108 11.66 -1.65 -9.16
N LYS A 109 11.60 -1.00 -10.32
CA LYS A 109 12.82 -0.41 -10.93
C LYS A 109 13.39 0.72 -10.07
N ALA A 110 12.55 1.57 -9.50
CA ALA A 110 12.96 2.64 -8.59
C ALA A 110 13.59 2.07 -7.30
N ALA A 111 12.96 1.05 -6.71
CA ALA A 111 13.51 0.35 -5.55
C ALA A 111 14.90 -0.25 -5.83
N LYS A 112 15.06 -0.92 -6.97
CA LYS A 112 16.35 -1.49 -7.38
C LYS A 112 17.40 -0.39 -7.57
N LYS A 113 17.05 0.74 -8.19
CA LYS A 113 17.94 1.90 -8.37
C LYS A 113 18.36 2.51 -7.04
N ALA A 114 17.46 2.58 -6.07
CA ALA A 114 17.71 3.07 -4.72
C ALA A 114 18.48 2.06 -3.82
N GLY A 115 18.78 0.85 -4.33
CA GLY A 115 19.54 -0.17 -3.62
C GLY A 115 18.72 -1.18 -2.82
N TYR A 116 17.39 -1.19 -3.00
CA TYR A 116 16.44 -2.03 -2.25
C TYR A 116 15.94 -3.26 -3.01
N GLY A 117 16.69 -3.73 -4.03
CA GLY A 117 16.29 -4.90 -4.81
C GLY A 117 16.23 -6.23 -4.04
N LYS A 118 16.72 -6.27 -2.79
CA LYS A 118 16.54 -7.42 -1.89
C LYS A 118 15.27 -7.33 -1.04
N THR A 119 14.72 -6.15 -0.89
CA THR A 119 13.45 -5.89 -0.19
C THR A 119 12.28 -5.90 -1.16
N PHE A 120 12.50 -5.40 -2.37
CA PHE A 120 11.53 -5.42 -3.48
C PHE A 120 11.94 -6.48 -4.49
N ILE A 121 11.40 -7.68 -4.34
CA ILE A 121 11.70 -8.83 -5.19
C ILE A 121 10.90 -8.74 -6.48
N ASP A 122 11.57 -8.82 -7.64
CA ASP A 122 10.95 -8.68 -8.96
C ASP A 122 10.25 -9.99 -9.40
N GLU A 123 9.33 -10.46 -8.55
CA GLU A 123 8.51 -11.66 -8.76
C GLU A 123 7.04 -11.32 -8.50
N ARG A 124 6.14 -12.12 -9.07
CA ARG A 124 4.70 -11.98 -8.84
C ARG A 124 4.33 -12.64 -7.52
N GLY A 125 3.60 -11.90 -6.68
CA GLY A 125 2.95 -12.39 -5.47
C GLY A 125 1.51 -12.83 -5.70
N ASP A 126 0.83 -13.17 -4.61
CA ASP A 126 -0.59 -13.52 -4.61
C ASP A 126 -1.48 -12.31 -4.84
N THR A 127 -2.77 -12.56 -5.10
CA THR A 127 -3.80 -11.52 -5.16
C THR A 127 -4.33 -11.23 -3.77
N ILE A 128 -4.36 -9.96 -3.40
CA ILE A 128 -4.82 -9.50 -2.09
C ILE A 128 -6.00 -8.55 -2.28
N THR A 129 -7.09 -8.77 -1.54
CA THR A 129 -8.20 -7.83 -1.50
C THR A 129 -7.82 -6.70 -0.56
N ASP A 130 -7.60 -5.51 -1.12
CA ASP A 130 -7.23 -4.31 -0.41
C ASP A 130 -7.76 -3.08 -1.17
N ASP A 131 -7.59 -1.88 -0.62
CA ASP A 131 -8.08 -0.60 -1.13
C ASP A 131 -7.74 -0.36 -2.61
N HIS A 132 -6.52 -0.74 -3.05
CA HIS A 132 -6.09 -0.60 -4.44
C HIS A 132 -6.99 -1.34 -5.43
N LEU A 133 -7.55 -2.50 -5.04
CA LEU A 133 -8.46 -3.28 -5.88
C LEU A 133 -9.70 -2.47 -6.21
N PHE A 134 -10.32 -1.85 -5.19
CA PHE A 134 -11.54 -1.06 -5.37
C PHE A 134 -11.26 0.26 -6.09
N ILE A 135 -10.11 0.90 -5.85
CA ILE A 135 -9.70 2.10 -6.60
C ILE A 135 -9.53 1.77 -8.08
N ASN A 136 -8.88 0.65 -8.43
CA ASN A 136 -8.76 0.19 -9.81
C ASN A 136 -10.12 -0.09 -10.45
N ARG A 137 -11.00 -0.83 -9.76
CA ARG A 137 -12.30 -1.25 -10.31
C ARG A 137 -13.30 -0.11 -10.42
N LEU A 138 -13.36 0.78 -9.44
CA LEU A 138 -14.43 1.78 -9.31
C LEU A 138 -14.00 3.16 -9.79
N ALA A 139 -12.84 3.66 -9.37
CA ALA A 139 -12.31 4.95 -9.80
C ALA A 139 -11.56 4.84 -11.14
N ARG A 140 -11.16 3.63 -11.55
CA ARG A 140 -10.37 3.37 -12.76
C ARG A 140 -9.02 4.09 -12.77
N ILE A 141 -8.45 4.31 -11.61
CA ILE A 141 -7.12 4.85 -11.42
C ILE A 141 -6.19 3.66 -11.22
N LYS A 142 -5.19 3.51 -12.10
CA LYS A 142 -4.15 2.48 -11.98
C LYS A 142 -3.47 2.60 -10.62
N THR A 143 -3.72 1.68 -9.72
CA THR A 143 -3.18 1.70 -8.36
C THR A 143 -2.52 0.37 -8.05
N ILE A 144 -1.31 0.43 -7.53
CA ILE A 144 -0.59 -0.73 -7.01
C ILE A 144 -0.60 -0.74 -5.50
N ASP A 145 -0.33 -1.88 -4.94
CA ASP A 145 -0.15 -2.09 -3.51
C ASP A 145 1.29 -2.51 -3.21
N ILE A 146 1.90 -1.85 -2.25
CA ILE A 146 3.15 -2.26 -1.61
C ILE A 146 2.78 -2.88 -0.28
N ILE A 147 2.64 -4.20 -0.27
CA ILE A 147 2.24 -5.00 0.88
C ILE A 147 3.15 -6.21 1.01
N PRO A 148 3.62 -6.58 2.23
CA PRO A 148 4.40 -7.78 2.41
C PRO A 148 3.48 -9.00 2.37
N ASN A 149 3.78 -9.92 1.47
CA ASN A 149 3.12 -11.21 1.41
C ASN A 149 4.13 -12.26 0.93
N ASP A 150 4.45 -13.17 1.81
CA ASP A 150 5.31 -14.30 1.47
C ASP A 150 4.45 -15.45 0.93
N PRO A 151 4.76 -16.00 -0.26
CA PRO A 151 3.96 -17.06 -0.88
C PRO A 151 3.86 -18.35 -0.06
N GLU A 152 4.81 -18.60 0.84
CA GLU A 152 4.85 -19.80 1.68
C GLU A 152 4.17 -19.57 3.04
N THR A 153 4.33 -18.38 3.63
CA THR A 153 3.88 -18.08 5.00
C THR A 153 2.73 -17.10 5.09
N GLY A 154 2.40 -16.40 4.00
CA GLY A 154 1.35 -15.39 3.93
C GLY A 154 1.77 -14.05 4.53
N PHE A 155 0.88 -13.40 5.26
CA PHE A 155 1.13 -12.13 5.94
C PHE A 155 2.10 -12.28 7.11
N PRO A 156 2.73 -11.18 7.57
CA PRO A 156 3.61 -11.19 8.74
C PRO A 156 2.93 -11.84 9.96
N PRO A 157 3.65 -12.60 10.79
CA PRO A 157 3.05 -13.33 11.93
C PRO A 157 2.47 -12.40 13.01
N THR A 158 2.74 -11.11 12.95
CA THR A 158 2.17 -10.07 13.81
C THR A 158 0.80 -9.58 13.33
N TRP A 159 0.46 -9.84 12.06
CA TRP A 159 -0.78 -9.38 11.43
C TRP A 159 -2.02 -9.80 12.22
N HIS A 160 -2.90 -8.85 12.51
CA HIS A 160 -4.13 -9.01 13.28
C HIS A 160 -3.93 -9.58 14.71
N THR A 161 -2.75 -9.40 15.29
CA THR A 161 -2.45 -9.85 16.64
C THR A 161 -2.06 -8.71 17.59
N ILE A 162 -2.04 -9.00 18.91
CA ILE A 162 -1.53 -8.05 19.91
C ILE A 162 -0.02 -7.76 19.77
N HIS A 163 0.67 -8.51 18.92
CA HIS A 163 2.10 -8.33 18.62
C HIS A 163 2.33 -7.31 17.49
N ASP A 164 1.27 -6.82 16.84
CA ASP A 164 1.42 -5.69 15.95
C ASP A 164 1.57 -4.39 16.75
N ASN A 165 2.79 -4.15 17.19
CA ASN A 165 3.21 -3.04 18.04
C ASN A 165 4.58 -2.50 17.60
N MET A 166 5.05 -1.43 18.25
CA MET A 166 6.29 -0.74 17.88
C MET A 166 7.56 -1.59 18.04
N ASP A 167 7.53 -2.69 18.80
CA ASP A 167 8.69 -3.56 19.00
C ASP A 167 9.05 -4.33 17.72
N HIS A 168 8.09 -4.50 16.82
CA HIS A 168 8.23 -5.20 15.53
C HIS A 168 8.32 -4.27 14.31
N ILE A 169 8.52 -2.97 14.54
CA ILE A 169 8.73 -2.00 13.47
C ILE A 169 10.23 -1.85 13.16
N ASP A 170 10.60 -2.10 11.91
CA ASP A 170 11.93 -1.86 11.38
C ASP A 170 12.01 -0.54 10.58
N LYS A 171 12.81 0.37 11.08
CA LYS A 171 13.08 1.65 10.41
C LYS A 171 13.74 1.49 9.04
N ASN A 172 14.46 0.38 8.79
CA ASN A 172 15.07 0.12 7.49
C ASN A 172 14.03 -0.27 6.46
N THR A 173 13.00 -1.03 6.85
CA THR A 173 11.86 -1.34 5.99
C THR A 173 11.11 -0.06 5.62
N LEU A 174 10.72 0.76 6.60
CA LEU A 174 10.10 2.07 6.36
C LEU A 174 10.93 2.96 5.45
N LYS A 175 12.25 3.00 5.68
CA LYS A 175 13.19 3.76 4.83
C LYS A 175 13.23 3.22 3.41
N ALA A 176 13.27 1.91 3.22
CA ALA A 176 13.30 1.30 1.90
C ALA A 176 12.05 1.68 1.08
N VAL A 177 10.88 1.59 1.70
CA VAL A 177 9.61 1.98 1.06
C VAL A 177 9.56 3.48 0.78
N GLY A 178 9.82 4.32 1.79
CA GLY A 178 9.78 5.77 1.64
C GLY A 178 10.73 6.29 0.56
N GLN A 179 11.98 5.80 0.53
CA GLN A 179 12.95 6.19 -0.51
C GLN A 179 12.57 5.67 -1.89
N THR A 180 11.96 4.49 -1.99
CA THR A 180 11.45 3.98 -3.26
C THR A 180 10.34 4.86 -3.81
N VAL A 181 9.37 5.24 -2.98
CA VAL A 181 8.27 6.13 -3.38
C VAL A 181 8.78 7.51 -3.76
N LEU A 182 9.71 8.08 -2.99
CA LEU A 182 10.35 9.37 -3.33
C LEU A 182 11.13 9.30 -4.65
N GLU A 183 11.85 8.20 -4.92
CA GLU A 183 12.52 7.99 -6.21
C GLU A 183 11.52 7.98 -7.37
N VAL A 184 10.33 7.40 -7.19
CA VAL A 184 9.24 7.48 -8.17
C VAL A 184 8.75 8.91 -8.32
N ILE A 185 8.41 9.59 -7.24
CA ILE A 185 7.87 10.96 -7.23
C ILE A 185 8.79 11.94 -7.97
N TYR A 186 10.08 11.93 -7.64
CA TYR A 186 11.03 12.90 -8.22
C TYR A 186 11.51 12.56 -9.64
N ASN A 187 11.23 11.37 -10.15
CA ASN A 187 11.56 10.98 -11.53
C ASN A 187 10.33 10.84 -12.44
N GLU A 188 9.12 11.05 -11.91
CA GLU A 188 7.90 11.12 -12.72
C GLU A 188 7.84 12.44 -13.47
N LYS A 189 7.53 12.38 -14.80
CA LYS A 189 7.50 13.56 -15.70
C LYS A 189 6.13 13.72 -16.34
#